data_036d70402e60af41797f379ae317e7f3
#
_entry.id   036d70402e60af41797f379ae317e7f3
#
_cell.length_a   1.000
_cell.length_b   1.000
_cell.length_c   1.000
_cell.angle_alpha   90.00
_cell.angle_beta   90.00
_cell.angle_gamma   90.00
#
_symmetry.space_group_name_H-M   'P 1'
#
loop_
_entity.id
_entity.type
_entity.pdbx_description
1 polymer ?
#
loop_
_entity_poly.entity_id
_entity_poly.type
_entity_poly.pdbx_seq_one_letter_code
_entity_poly.pdbx_strand_id
1 'polypeptide(L)'
;MMELLWAVLTVMTGYTVLGLTGFGSALVIVPLMAWQWPLPEVVALVLLLDLPASVMHSGLNWRQVQWPELRKLLMGMALGTVVGLWLTHQVSSRWPLLALGVYVAVVGLRALRAAPMRAPLHERWGVVYGSAIGLVEMLFGTAGPVVVAWLTRRLNDAHLVRATIPMVMAVAVLTVLCGMVWDGRLSQPVLWQRWAVLIMPALAGVWLGHRLARRVPAARLRQTLCALLVVSGTVLAARALG
;
A
#
# COMPACT_ATOMS: atom_id res chain seq x y z
N MET A 1 -22.97 -11.79 -8.51
CA MET A 1 -22.30 -12.92 -7.81
C MET A 1 -20.86 -13.10 -8.28
N MET A 2 -20.55 -13.09 -9.60
CA MET A 2 -19.17 -13.17 -10.11
C MET A 2 -18.27 -12.02 -9.66
N GLU A 3 -18.74 -10.77 -9.64
CA GLU A 3 -17.98 -9.59 -9.19
C GLU A 3 -17.54 -9.71 -7.73
N LEU A 4 -18.44 -10.19 -6.85
CA LEU A 4 -18.13 -10.37 -5.44
C LEU A 4 -17.08 -11.47 -5.23
N LEU A 5 -17.20 -12.59 -5.96
CA LEU A 5 -16.20 -13.66 -5.91
C LEU A 5 -14.83 -13.18 -6.37
N TRP A 6 -14.78 -12.41 -7.46
CA TRP A 6 -13.56 -11.76 -7.93
C TRP A 6 -12.96 -10.84 -6.88
N ALA A 7 -13.78 -9.98 -6.25
CA ALA A 7 -13.32 -9.08 -5.21
C ALA A 7 -12.75 -9.82 -4.00
N VAL A 8 -13.43 -10.88 -3.54
CA VAL A 8 -12.96 -11.72 -2.42
C VAL A 8 -11.62 -12.39 -2.74
N LEU A 9 -11.47 -12.98 -3.93
CA LEU A 9 -10.23 -13.64 -4.35
C LEU A 9 -9.08 -12.63 -4.47
N THR A 10 -9.35 -11.46 -5.05
CA THR A 10 -8.38 -10.38 -5.21
C THR A 10 -7.91 -9.84 -3.86
N VAL A 11 -8.85 -9.57 -2.95
CA VAL A 11 -8.57 -9.10 -1.59
C VAL A 11 -7.79 -10.15 -0.81
N MET A 12 -8.23 -11.41 -0.81
CA MET A 12 -7.54 -12.48 -0.12
C MET A 12 -6.11 -12.66 -0.63
N THR A 13 -5.89 -12.60 -1.95
CA THR A 13 -4.56 -12.68 -2.56
C THR A 13 -3.68 -11.49 -2.14
N GLY A 14 -4.18 -10.26 -2.26
CA GLY A 14 -3.44 -9.05 -1.89
C GLY A 14 -3.06 -9.02 -0.41
N TYR A 15 -3.97 -9.41 0.49
CA TYR A 15 -3.68 -9.48 1.92
C TYR A 15 -2.80 -10.67 2.32
N THR A 16 -2.81 -11.74 1.54
CA THR A 16 -1.79 -12.80 1.69
C THR A 16 -0.39 -12.25 1.38
N VAL A 17 -0.28 -11.41 0.35
CA VAL A 17 0.98 -10.71 0.05
C VAL A 17 1.40 -9.80 1.20
N LEU A 18 0.49 -9.00 1.77
CA LEU A 18 0.78 -8.17 2.95
C LEU A 18 1.25 -9.03 4.12
N GLY A 19 0.59 -10.13 4.42
CA GLY A 19 0.98 -11.07 5.47
C GLY A 19 2.38 -11.68 5.28
N LEU A 20 2.78 -11.90 4.02
CA LEU A 20 4.09 -12.44 3.66
C LEU A 20 5.21 -11.40 3.78
N THR A 21 4.98 -10.17 3.30
CA THR A 21 6.00 -9.14 3.08
C THR A 21 5.94 -7.99 4.08
N GLY A 22 4.81 -7.79 4.74
CA GLY A 22 4.53 -6.65 5.61
C GLY A 22 3.97 -5.42 4.88
N PHE A 23 3.80 -5.47 3.54
CA PHE A 23 3.21 -4.40 2.71
C PHE A 23 2.74 -4.98 1.37
N GLY A 24 2.11 -4.14 0.51
CA GLY A 24 1.87 -4.48 -0.90
C GLY A 24 0.50 -5.07 -1.22
N SER A 25 -0.43 -5.16 -0.25
CA SER A 25 -1.84 -5.49 -0.50
C SER A 25 -2.42 -4.63 -1.61
N ALA A 26 -2.30 -3.32 -1.48
CA ALA A 26 -2.84 -2.36 -2.42
C ALA A 26 -2.18 -2.40 -3.81
N LEU A 27 -0.88 -2.72 -3.89
CA LEU A 27 -0.20 -2.91 -5.18
C LEU A 27 -0.83 -4.02 -6.04
N VAL A 28 -1.45 -5.00 -5.39
CA VAL A 28 -2.17 -6.09 -6.06
C VAL A 28 -3.65 -5.75 -6.22
N ILE A 29 -4.29 -5.29 -5.14
CA ILE A 29 -5.74 -5.11 -5.10
C ILE A 29 -6.18 -3.92 -5.96
N VAL A 30 -5.51 -2.76 -5.82
CA VAL A 30 -5.94 -1.53 -6.50
C VAL A 30 -5.93 -1.67 -8.02
N PRO A 31 -4.86 -2.15 -8.69
CA PRO A 31 -4.89 -2.33 -10.13
C PRO A 31 -5.96 -3.32 -10.61
N LEU A 32 -6.15 -4.44 -9.88
CA LEU A 32 -7.10 -5.47 -10.27
C LEU A 32 -8.56 -5.05 -10.05
N MET A 33 -8.85 -4.34 -8.96
CA MET A 33 -10.21 -3.87 -8.67
C MET A 33 -10.58 -2.62 -9.47
N ALA A 34 -9.62 -1.77 -9.84
CA ALA A 34 -9.84 -0.61 -10.72
C ALA A 34 -10.33 -1.00 -12.13
N TRP A 35 -10.36 -2.30 -12.46
CA TRP A 35 -10.99 -2.80 -13.68
C TRP A 35 -12.52 -2.76 -13.62
N GLN A 36 -13.11 -2.90 -12.43
CA GLN A 36 -14.55 -3.01 -12.25
C GLN A 36 -15.14 -1.82 -11.51
N TRP A 37 -14.37 -1.20 -10.62
CA TRP A 37 -14.84 -0.12 -9.76
C TRP A 37 -14.01 1.15 -9.97
N PRO A 38 -14.60 2.35 -9.76
CA PRO A 38 -13.88 3.62 -9.86
C PRO A 38 -12.67 3.66 -8.91
N LEU A 39 -11.54 4.14 -9.41
CA LEU A 39 -10.28 4.17 -8.64
C LEU A 39 -10.43 4.84 -7.26
N PRO A 40 -11.12 5.99 -7.10
CA PRO A 40 -11.29 6.61 -5.78
C PRO A 40 -12.02 5.72 -4.76
N GLU A 41 -13.02 4.95 -5.20
CA GLU A 41 -13.75 4.01 -4.35
C GLU A 41 -12.88 2.83 -3.94
N VAL A 42 -12.11 2.29 -4.89
CA VAL A 42 -11.18 1.19 -4.62
C VAL A 42 -10.10 1.62 -3.63
N VAL A 43 -9.52 2.80 -3.79
CA VAL A 43 -8.52 3.34 -2.88
C VAL A 43 -9.11 3.50 -1.47
N ALA A 44 -10.28 4.11 -1.34
CA ALA A 44 -10.95 4.28 -0.04
C ALA A 44 -11.24 2.93 0.64
N LEU A 45 -11.73 1.95 -0.12
CA LEU A 45 -12.01 0.60 0.39
C LEU A 45 -10.74 -0.11 0.88
N VAL A 46 -9.69 -0.06 0.08
CA VAL A 46 -8.40 -0.71 0.42
C VAL A 46 -7.80 -0.06 1.66
N LEU A 47 -7.83 1.26 1.78
CA LEU A 47 -7.34 1.96 2.98
C LEU A 47 -8.13 1.58 4.24
N LEU A 48 -9.46 1.45 4.13
CA LEU A 48 -10.29 0.99 5.25
C LEU A 48 -9.99 -0.46 5.66
N LEU A 49 -9.60 -1.33 4.71
CA LEU A 49 -9.18 -2.70 4.98
C LEU A 49 -7.73 -2.77 5.48
N ASP A 50 -6.85 -1.91 4.98
CA ASP A 50 -5.42 -1.89 5.34
C ASP A 50 -5.18 -1.48 6.79
N LEU A 51 -6.02 -0.59 7.36
CA LEU A 51 -5.85 -0.15 8.73
C LEU A 51 -5.92 -1.34 9.73
N PRO A 52 -7.03 -2.11 9.81
CA PRO A 52 -7.11 -3.27 10.70
C PRO A 52 -6.10 -4.37 10.35
N ALA A 53 -5.84 -4.58 9.06
CA ALA A 53 -4.86 -5.57 8.59
C ALA A 53 -3.43 -5.23 9.04
N SER A 54 -3.02 -3.96 8.92
CA SER A 54 -1.71 -3.48 9.34
C SER A 54 -1.55 -3.47 10.86
N VAL A 55 -2.60 -3.10 11.60
CA VAL A 55 -2.62 -3.18 13.07
C VAL A 55 -2.48 -4.63 13.52
N MET A 56 -3.23 -5.56 12.93
CA MET A 56 -3.11 -7.00 13.24
C MET A 56 -1.70 -7.52 12.96
N HIS A 57 -1.10 -7.13 11.82
CA HIS A 57 0.25 -7.56 11.48
C HIS A 57 1.31 -6.94 12.40
N SER A 58 1.18 -5.66 12.77
CA SER A 58 2.11 -4.94 13.65
C SER A 58 2.05 -5.44 15.09
N GLY A 59 0.88 -5.86 15.55
CA GLY A 59 0.66 -6.34 16.92
C GLY A 59 1.56 -7.52 17.28
N LEU A 60 2.00 -8.30 16.29
CA LEU A 60 2.90 -9.43 16.45
C LEU A 60 4.35 -9.01 16.79
N ASN A 61 4.76 -7.77 16.46
CA ASN A 61 6.14 -7.30 16.60
C ASN A 61 6.25 -5.87 17.16
N TRP A 62 5.28 -5.43 17.95
CA TRP A 62 5.16 -4.05 18.49
C TRP A 62 6.44 -3.53 19.16
N ARG A 63 7.14 -4.38 19.91
CA ARG A 63 8.36 -4.01 20.64
C ARG A 63 9.56 -3.71 19.74
N GLN A 64 9.54 -4.16 18.48
CA GLN A 64 10.62 -3.97 17.51
C GLN A 64 10.40 -2.76 16.59
N VAL A 65 9.24 -2.10 16.71
CA VAL A 65 8.91 -0.92 15.90
C VAL A 65 9.84 0.25 16.23
N GLN A 66 10.46 0.83 15.21
CA GLN A 66 11.36 1.97 15.33
C GLN A 66 10.59 3.29 15.31
N TRP A 67 9.99 3.65 16.43
CA TRP A 67 9.19 4.86 16.62
C TRP A 67 9.90 6.18 16.24
N PRO A 68 11.22 6.36 16.47
CA PRO A 68 11.92 7.56 16.03
C PRO A 68 11.88 7.78 14.52
N GLU A 69 11.96 6.70 13.72
CA GLU A 69 11.89 6.81 12.27
C GLU A 69 10.48 7.15 11.78
N LEU A 70 9.45 6.61 12.43
CA LEU A 70 8.06 6.97 12.15
C LEU A 70 7.78 8.45 12.42
N ARG A 71 8.24 8.98 13.57
CA ARG A 71 8.03 10.40 13.94
C ARG A 71 8.60 11.37 12.91
N LYS A 72 9.74 11.04 12.27
CA LYS A 72 10.37 11.86 11.23
C LYS A 72 9.52 11.97 9.96
N LEU A 73 8.65 11.00 9.71
CA LEU A 73 7.78 10.94 8.54
C LEU A 73 6.44 11.67 8.74
N LEU A 74 5.96 11.80 9.99
CA LEU A 74 4.59 12.23 10.32
C LEU A 74 4.20 13.57 9.68
N MET A 75 5.05 14.60 9.83
CA MET A 75 4.76 15.92 9.29
C MET A 75 4.70 15.89 7.76
N GLY A 76 5.63 15.15 7.15
CA GLY A 76 5.60 14.95 5.71
C GLY A 76 4.34 14.20 5.24
N MET A 77 3.93 13.13 5.94
CA MET A 77 2.72 12.38 5.61
C MET A 77 1.47 13.28 5.61
N ALA A 78 1.32 14.14 6.63
CA ALA A 78 0.20 15.07 6.69
C ALA A 78 0.22 16.06 5.50
N LEU A 79 1.38 16.65 5.20
CA LEU A 79 1.54 17.55 4.04
C LEU A 79 1.25 16.84 2.72
N GLY A 80 1.80 15.64 2.53
CA GLY A 80 1.57 14.84 1.32
C GLY A 80 0.11 14.43 1.14
N THR A 81 -0.58 14.10 2.24
CA THR A 81 -2.01 13.78 2.22
C THR A 81 -2.84 14.99 1.79
N VAL A 82 -2.56 16.18 2.34
CA VAL A 82 -3.26 17.42 1.96
C VAL A 82 -3.06 17.74 0.48
N VAL A 83 -1.81 17.65 0.00
CA VAL A 83 -1.50 17.87 -1.42
C VAL A 83 -2.18 16.82 -2.30
N GLY A 84 -2.16 15.55 -1.89
CA GLY A 84 -2.82 14.45 -2.58
C GLY A 84 -4.34 14.65 -2.67
N LEU A 85 -4.96 15.06 -1.56
CA LEU A 85 -6.39 15.37 -1.50
C LEU A 85 -6.75 16.51 -2.46
N TRP A 86 -6.01 17.61 -2.43
CA TRP A 86 -6.19 18.73 -3.37
C TRP A 86 -6.05 18.27 -4.82
N LEU A 87 -5.05 17.45 -5.12
CA LEU A 87 -4.78 16.96 -6.47
C LEU A 87 -5.92 16.07 -7.00
N THR A 88 -6.54 15.25 -6.15
CA THR A 88 -7.67 14.41 -6.55
C THR A 88 -8.92 15.20 -6.98
N HIS A 89 -9.04 16.47 -6.59
CA HIS A 89 -10.11 17.36 -7.05
C HIS A 89 -9.81 18.06 -8.38
N GLN A 90 -8.54 18.17 -8.75
CA GLN A 90 -8.12 18.90 -9.95
C GLN A 90 -7.92 18.00 -11.17
N VAL A 91 -7.68 16.69 -10.94
CA VAL A 91 -7.25 15.78 -12.01
C VAL A 91 -8.34 14.77 -12.33
N SER A 92 -8.70 14.66 -13.63
CA SER A 92 -9.62 13.63 -14.10
C SER A 92 -9.06 12.22 -13.83
N SER A 93 -9.95 11.23 -13.62
CA SER A 93 -9.60 9.85 -13.25
C SER A 93 -8.63 9.14 -14.20
N ARG A 94 -8.47 9.61 -15.42
CA ARG A 94 -7.60 9.01 -16.44
C ARG A 94 -6.11 9.16 -16.08
N TRP A 95 -5.69 10.34 -15.66
CA TRP A 95 -4.29 10.60 -15.30
C TRP A 95 -3.81 9.84 -14.06
N PRO A 96 -4.56 9.77 -12.97
CA PRO A 96 -4.24 8.92 -11.84
C PRO A 96 -4.11 7.44 -12.19
N LEU A 97 -4.98 6.90 -13.06
CA LEU A 97 -4.88 5.51 -13.50
C LEU A 97 -3.59 5.23 -14.28
N LEU A 98 -3.22 6.13 -15.18
CA LEU A 98 -1.97 6.02 -15.94
C LEU A 98 -0.76 6.12 -15.00
N ALA A 99 -0.76 7.10 -14.11
CA ALA A 99 0.30 7.29 -13.13
C ALA A 99 0.44 6.08 -12.19
N LEU A 100 -0.67 5.49 -11.74
CA LEU A 100 -0.69 4.25 -10.96
C LEU A 100 -0.08 3.09 -11.75
N GLY A 101 -0.50 2.88 -13.00
CA GLY A 101 0.03 1.82 -13.85
C GLY A 101 1.55 1.92 -14.04
N VAL A 102 2.04 3.12 -14.36
CA VAL A 102 3.48 3.39 -14.49
C VAL A 102 4.20 3.18 -13.15
N TYR A 103 3.65 3.70 -12.05
CA TYR A 103 4.23 3.54 -10.71
C TYR A 103 4.38 2.08 -10.33
N VAL A 104 3.31 1.28 -10.47
CA VAL A 104 3.29 -0.15 -10.13
C VAL A 104 4.27 -0.94 -11.01
N ALA A 105 4.33 -0.66 -12.33
CA ALA A 105 5.27 -1.28 -13.25
C ALA A 105 6.73 -0.96 -12.87
N VAL A 106 7.04 0.31 -12.59
CA VAL A 106 8.38 0.77 -12.17
C VAL A 106 8.79 0.12 -10.84
N VAL A 107 7.87 0.05 -9.87
CA VAL A 107 8.12 -0.63 -8.59
C VAL A 107 8.42 -2.11 -8.81
N GLY A 108 7.62 -2.81 -9.61
CA GLY A 108 7.84 -4.21 -9.95
C GLY A 108 9.20 -4.43 -10.62
N LEU A 109 9.56 -3.60 -11.60
CA LEU A 109 10.83 -3.69 -12.32
C LEU A 109 12.04 -3.38 -11.42
N ARG A 110 11.94 -2.37 -10.54
CA ARG A 110 13.00 -2.06 -9.57
C ARG A 110 13.16 -3.16 -8.52
N ALA A 111 12.08 -3.81 -8.12
CA ALA A 111 12.12 -4.91 -7.17
C ALA A 111 12.76 -6.19 -7.75
N LEU A 112 12.76 -6.38 -9.09
CA LEU A 112 13.51 -7.45 -9.76
C LEU A 112 15.03 -7.22 -9.69
N ARG A 113 15.46 -5.95 -9.76
CA ARG A 113 16.89 -5.60 -9.70
C ARG A 113 17.30 -5.56 -8.23
N ALA A 114 18.29 -6.38 -7.85
CA ALA A 114 18.90 -6.26 -6.52
C ALA A 114 19.48 -4.85 -6.37
N ALA A 115 18.88 -4.04 -5.52
CA ALA A 115 19.39 -2.70 -5.28
C ALA A 115 20.69 -2.80 -4.47
N PRO A 116 21.80 -2.19 -4.91
CA PRO A 116 23.00 -2.08 -4.08
C PRO A 116 22.66 -1.31 -2.80
N MET A 117 23.32 -1.66 -1.69
CA MET A 117 23.22 -0.91 -0.44
C MET A 117 23.59 0.55 -0.72
N ARG A 118 22.61 1.43 -0.63
CA ARG A 118 22.80 2.87 -0.84
C ARG A 118 23.23 3.50 0.48
N ALA A 119 24.00 4.59 0.38
CA ALA A 119 24.43 5.38 1.55
C ALA A 119 23.23 5.75 2.46
N PRO A 120 23.44 5.79 3.80
CA PRO A 120 22.39 6.15 4.74
C PRO A 120 21.87 7.56 4.46
N LEU A 121 20.56 7.75 4.56
CA LEU A 121 19.92 9.06 4.35
C LEU A 121 20.03 9.92 5.61
N HIS A 122 20.22 11.22 5.41
CA HIS A 122 20.14 12.19 6.51
C HIS A 122 18.68 12.35 6.97
N GLU A 123 18.46 12.64 8.25
CA GLU A 123 17.12 12.77 8.85
C GLU A 123 16.23 13.82 8.21
N ARG A 124 16.81 14.88 7.66
CA ARG A 124 16.09 15.95 6.93
C ARG A 124 15.27 15.45 5.76
N TRP A 125 15.64 14.33 5.16
CA TRP A 125 14.85 13.68 4.11
C TRP A 125 13.56 13.04 4.61
N GLY A 126 13.37 12.92 5.94
CA GLY A 126 12.15 12.35 6.52
C GLY A 126 10.89 13.09 6.08
N VAL A 127 10.90 14.42 6.04
CA VAL A 127 9.75 15.21 5.57
C VAL A 127 9.46 14.94 4.09
N VAL A 128 10.50 14.89 3.24
CA VAL A 128 10.34 14.61 1.80
C VAL A 128 9.80 13.22 1.55
N TYR A 129 10.37 12.20 2.22
CA TYR A 129 9.85 10.82 2.12
C TYR A 129 8.44 10.70 2.72
N GLY A 130 8.18 11.37 3.85
CA GLY A 130 6.85 11.44 4.44
C GLY A 130 5.83 12.04 3.49
N SER A 131 6.17 13.17 2.83
CA SER A 131 5.28 13.81 1.83
C SER A 131 5.03 12.89 0.63
N ALA A 132 6.05 12.19 0.15
CA ALA A 132 5.88 11.20 -0.91
C ALA A 132 4.98 10.02 -0.45
N ILE A 133 5.13 9.56 0.81
CA ILE A 133 4.27 8.51 1.39
C ILE A 133 2.82 8.99 1.44
N GLY A 134 2.55 10.15 2.05
CA GLY A 134 1.19 10.69 2.17
C GLY A 134 0.52 10.94 0.81
N LEU A 135 1.27 11.48 -0.14
CA LEU A 135 0.79 11.74 -1.50
C LEU A 135 0.43 10.44 -2.25
N VAL A 136 1.35 9.48 -2.27
CA VAL A 136 1.17 8.20 -2.97
C VAL A 136 0.08 7.37 -2.31
N GLU A 137 0.00 7.38 -0.98
CA GLU A 137 -1.06 6.70 -0.22
C GLU A 137 -2.43 7.30 -0.52
N MET A 138 -2.54 8.65 -0.57
CA MET A 138 -3.80 9.33 -0.89
C MET A 138 -4.26 9.06 -2.32
N LEU A 139 -3.35 9.06 -3.30
CA LEU A 139 -3.68 8.89 -4.71
C LEU A 139 -3.95 7.44 -5.08
N PHE A 140 -3.18 6.51 -4.51
CA PHE A 140 -3.12 5.12 -4.98
C PHE A 140 -3.32 4.06 -3.90
N GLY A 141 -3.33 4.45 -2.61
CA GLY A 141 -3.42 3.51 -1.49
C GLY A 141 -2.21 2.58 -1.37
N THR A 142 -1.04 2.97 -1.86
CA THR A 142 0.09 2.02 -2.02
C THR A 142 1.47 2.67 -1.85
N ALA A 143 1.73 3.29 -0.71
CA ALA A 143 3.02 3.91 -0.41
C ALA A 143 4.11 2.94 0.09
N GLY A 144 3.80 1.64 0.25
CA GLY A 144 4.72 0.64 0.77
C GLY A 144 6.14 0.69 0.20
N PRO A 145 6.35 0.78 -1.13
CA PRO A 145 7.69 0.89 -1.71
C PRO A 145 8.47 2.11 -1.28
N VAL A 146 7.80 3.24 -1.03
CA VAL A 146 8.44 4.48 -0.54
C VAL A 146 8.86 4.32 0.92
N VAL A 147 8.01 3.68 1.74
CA VAL A 147 8.30 3.33 3.14
C VAL A 147 9.51 2.39 3.21
N VAL A 148 9.53 1.35 2.39
CA VAL A 148 10.68 0.42 2.30
C VAL A 148 11.95 1.15 1.89
N ALA A 149 11.87 2.05 0.90
CA ALA A 149 13.00 2.83 0.43
C ALA A 149 13.59 3.75 1.52
N TRP A 150 12.76 4.29 2.42
CA TRP A 150 13.22 5.04 3.59
C TRP A 150 13.85 4.13 4.63
N LEU A 151 13.11 3.12 5.10
CA LEU A 151 13.53 2.31 6.24
C LEU A 151 14.80 1.48 5.94
N THR A 152 14.94 0.94 4.73
CA THR A 152 16.15 0.19 4.33
C THR A 152 17.41 1.05 4.22
N ARG A 153 17.28 2.36 4.14
CA ARG A 153 18.41 3.30 4.14
C ARG A 153 18.69 3.91 5.52
N ARG A 154 17.82 3.66 6.48
CA ARG A 154 17.93 4.17 7.86
C ARG A 154 18.23 3.09 8.86
N LEU A 155 17.77 1.88 8.61
CA LEU A 155 17.93 0.73 9.50
C LEU A 155 18.80 -0.31 8.82
N ASN A 156 19.85 -0.75 9.52
CA ASN A 156 20.78 -1.76 9.01
C ASN A 156 20.27 -3.19 9.20
N ASP A 157 19.25 -3.36 10.06
CA ASP A 157 18.66 -4.67 10.36
C ASP A 157 17.36 -4.88 9.60
N ALA A 158 17.33 -5.91 8.75
CA ALA A 158 16.16 -6.28 7.96
C ALA A 158 14.96 -6.70 8.83
N HIS A 159 15.19 -7.22 10.04
CA HIS A 159 14.11 -7.58 10.97
C HIS A 159 13.42 -6.33 11.52
N LEU A 160 14.18 -5.30 11.89
CA LEU A 160 13.64 -4.02 12.34
C LEU A 160 12.88 -3.29 11.21
N VAL A 161 13.41 -3.34 9.99
CA VAL A 161 12.71 -2.81 8.79
C VAL A 161 11.35 -3.49 8.64
N ARG A 162 11.32 -4.84 8.62
CA ARG A 162 10.08 -5.61 8.44
C ARG A 162 9.07 -5.39 9.57
N ALA A 163 9.54 -5.22 10.80
CA ALA A 163 8.66 -4.93 11.95
C ALA A 163 8.09 -3.51 11.92
N THR A 164 8.84 -2.54 11.36
CA THR A 164 8.46 -1.13 11.35
C THR A 164 7.53 -0.77 10.19
N ILE A 165 7.66 -1.43 9.02
CA ILE A 165 6.85 -1.14 7.82
C ILE A 165 5.34 -1.10 8.11
N PRO A 166 4.73 -2.14 8.72
CA PRO A 166 3.27 -2.16 8.90
C PRO A 166 2.77 -1.02 9.80
N MET A 167 3.58 -0.61 10.78
CA MET A 167 3.21 0.50 11.66
C MET A 167 3.27 1.85 10.94
N VAL A 168 4.31 2.07 10.11
CA VAL A 168 4.41 3.27 9.27
C VAL A 168 3.23 3.32 8.29
N MET A 169 2.87 2.17 7.68
CA MET A 169 1.70 2.06 6.80
C MET A 169 0.39 2.34 7.54
N ALA A 170 0.19 1.77 8.74
CA ALA A 170 -1.01 2.04 9.54
C ALA A 170 -1.20 3.53 9.84
N VAL A 171 -0.10 4.23 10.17
CA VAL A 171 -0.14 5.67 10.44
C VAL A 171 -0.37 6.46 9.13
N ALA A 172 0.26 6.08 8.03
CA ALA A 172 0.02 6.71 6.72
C ALA A 172 -1.45 6.56 6.29
N VAL A 173 -2.00 5.35 6.39
CA VAL A 173 -3.42 5.07 6.14
C VAL A 173 -4.32 5.90 7.04
N LEU A 174 -4.01 6.00 8.34
CA LEU A 174 -4.79 6.79 9.28
C LEU A 174 -4.81 8.28 8.89
N THR A 175 -3.66 8.86 8.50
CA THR A 175 -3.61 10.26 8.05
C THR A 175 -4.46 10.49 6.80
N VAL A 176 -4.44 9.56 5.86
CA VAL A 176 -5.25 9.63 4.64
C VAL A 176 -6.74 9.45 4.93
N LEU A 177 -7.11 8.49 5.78
CA LEU A 177 -8.51 8.30 6.18
C LEU A 177 -9.07 9.52 6.90
N CYS A 178 -8.30 10.19 7.77
CA CYS A 178 -8.69 11.46 8.37
C CYS A 178 -8.97 12.53 7.29
N GLY A 179 -8.13 12.64 6.29
CA GLY A 179 -8.34 13.54 5.14
C GLY A 179 -9.60 13.18 4.34
N MET A 180 -9.86 11.89 4.10
CA MET A 180 -11.05 11.41 3.38
C MET A 180 -12.35 11.61 4.17
N VAL A 181 -12.31 11.51 5.51
CA VAL A 181 -13.46 11.85 6.38
C VAL A 181 -13.80 13.33 6.23
N TRP A 182 -12.78 14.19 6.30
CA TRP A 182 -12.96 15.63 6.10
C TRP A 182 -13.57 15.97 4.72
N ASP A 183 -13.17 15.26 3.70
CA ASP A 183 -13.65 15.42 2.32
C ASP A 183 -15.01 14.74 2.04
N GLY A 184 -15.60 14.04 3.01
CA GLY A 184 -16.89 13.38 2.88
C GLY A 184 -16.88 12.10 2.01
N ARG A 185 -15.72 11.62 1.57
CA ARG A 185 -15.60 10.43 0.69
C ARG A 185 -16.02 9.12 1.34
N LEU A 186 -15.96 9.05 2.67
CA LEU A 186 -16.36 7.86 3.42
C LEU A 186 -17.86 7.81 3.74
N SER A 187 -18.65 8.78 3.28
CA SER A 187 -20.09 8.86 3.55
C SER A 187 -20.93 7.91 2.70
N GLN A 188 -20.35 7.23 1.72
CA GLN A 188 -21.07 6.36 0.80
C GLN A 188 -21.45 5.02 1.46
N PRO A 189 -22.75 4.65 1.57
CA PRO A 189 -23.17 3.39 2.21
C PRO A 189 -22.60 2.15 1.53
N VAL A 190 -22.46 2.18 0.20
CA VAL A 190 -21.91 1.07 -0.60
C VAL A 190 -20.48 0.71 -0.21
N LEU A 191 -19.67 1.72 0.18
CA LEU A 191 -18.31 1.52 0.64
C LEU A 191 -18.26 0.65 1.90
N TRP A 192 -19.14 0.94 2.87
CA TRP A 192 -19.23 0.22 4.14
C TRP A 192 -19.80 -1.19 3.97
N GLN A 193 -20.76 -1.38 3.05
CA GLN A 193 -21.26 -2.71 2.70
C GLN A 193 -20.15 -3.60 2.11
N ARG A 194 -19.38 -3.06 1.17
CA ARG A 194 -18.22 -3.75 0.57
C ARG A 194 -17.15 -4.04 1.62
N TRP A 195 -16.87 -3.09 2.49
CA TRP A 195 -15.93 -3.27 3.58
C TRP A 195 -16.35 -4.40 4.52
N ALA A 196 -17.62 -4.43 4.95
CA ALA A 196 -18.14 -5.46 5.85
C ALA A 196 -18.02 -6.89 5.27
N VAL A 197 -18.19 -7.03 3.96
CA VAL A 197 -18.04 -8.33 3.28
C VAL A 197 -16.56 -8.71 3.10
N LEU A 198 -15.69 -7.73 2.82
CA LEU A 198 -14.30 -7.99 2.44
C LEU A 198 -13.32 -8.01 3.63
N ILE A 199 -13.72 -7.54 4.81
CA ILE A 199 -12.83 -7.50 5.99
C ILE A 199 -12.41 -8.91 6.44
N MET A 200 -13.30 -9.88 6.44
CA MET A 200 -12.99 -11.27 6.83
C MET A 200 -12.02 -11.94 5.85
N PRO A 201 -12.25 -11.89 4.51
CA PRO A 201 -11.25 -12.32 3.54
C PRO A 201 -9.89 -11.62 3.68
N ALA A 202 -9.88 -10.32 3.99
CA ALA A 202 -8.64 -9.57 4.19
C ALA A 202 -7.84 -10.10 5.38
N LEU A 203 -8.47 -10.22 6.55
CA LEU A 203 -7.83 -10.74 7.76
C LEU A 203 -7.39 -12.20 7.60
N ALA A 204 -8.21 -13.04 6.94
CA ALA A 204 -7.85 -14.41 6.61
C ALA A 204 -6.61 -14.46 5.69
N GLY A 205 -6.53 -13.56 4.70
CA GLY A 205 -5.36 -13.40 3.83
C GLY A 205 -4.10 -13.05 4.62
N VAL A 206 -4.16 -12.06 5.52
CA VAL A 206 -3.02 -11.69 6.38
C VAL A 206 -2.53 -12.87 7.21
N TRP A 207 -3.46 -13.58 7.84
CA TRP A 207 -3.12 -14.75 8.65
C TRP A 207 -2.49 -15.88 7.82
N LEU A 208 -3.04 -16.16 6.65
CA LEU A 208 -2.51 -17.15 5.71
C LEU A 208 -1.10 -16.74 5.26
N GLY A 209 -0.92 -15.47 4.86
CA GLY A 209 0.38 -14.93 4.45
C GLY A 209 1.43 -15.03 5.55
N HIS A 210 1.07 -14.68 6.79
CA HIS A 210 1.97 -14.82 7.94
C HIS A 210 2.39 -16.28 8.18
N ARG A 211 1.48 -17.25 8.03
CA ARG A 211 1.82 -18.68 8.11
C ARG A 211 2.72 -19.15 6.96
N LEU A 212 2.41 -18.73 5.73
CA LEU A 212 3.21 -19.08 4.55
C LEU A 212 4.61 -18.47 4.59
N ALA A 213 4.80 -17.31 5.21
CA ALA A 213 6.11 -16.65 5.35
C ALA A 213 7.18 -17.54 5.97
N ARG A 214 6.76 -18.53 6.78
CA ARG A 214 7.66 -19.53 7.40
C ARG A 214 8.06 -20.66 6.45
N ARG A 215 7.36 -20.86 5.32
CA ARG A 215 7.50 -22.02 4.42
C ARG A 215 8.01 -21.67 3.03
N VAL A 216 7.80 -20.43 2.58
CA VAL A 216 8.14 -20.01 1.20
C VAL A 216 9.47 -19.25 1.18
N PRO A 217 10.44 -19.67 0.34
CA PRO A 217 11.69 -18.93 0.17
C PRO A 217 11.40 -17.49 -0.32
N ALA A 218 11.96 -16.50 0.37
CA ALA A 218 11.75 -15.08 0.08
C ALA A 218 12.06 -14.70 -1.40
N ALA A 219 13.00 -15.40 -2.03
CA ALA A 219 13.36 -15.17 -3.42
C ALA A 219 12.23 -15.51 -4.41
N ARG A 220 11.56 -16.67 -4.24
CA ARG A 220 10.42 -17.07 -5.10
C ARG A 220 9.25 -16.14 -4.92
N LEU A 221 8.91 -15.80 -3.68
CA LEU A 221 7.85 -14.86 -3.38
C LEU A 221 8.11 -13.52 -4.06
N ARG A 222 9.33 -12.97 -3.92
CA ARG A 222 9.71 -11.71 -4.56
C ARG A 222 9.54 -11.77 -6.08
N GLN A 223 9.99 -12.83 -6.75
CA GLN A 223 9.86 -13.01 -8.20
C GLN A 223 8.41 -13.02 -8.65
N THR A 224 7.55 -13.81 -7.99
CA THR A 224 6.12 -13.90 -8.32
C THR A 224 5.42 -12.55 -8.15
N LEU A 225 5.69 -11.84 -7.06
CA LEU A 225 5.14 -10.51 -6.80
C LEU A 225 5.59 -9.49 -7.85
N CYS A 226 6.89 -9.47 -8.17
CA CYS A 226 7.41 -8.56 -9.18
C CYS A 226 6.79 -8.81 -10.56
N ALA A 227 6.64 -10.08 -10.96
CA ALA A 227 5.98 -10.43 -12.21
C ALA A 227 4.53 -9.95 -12.24
N LEU A 228 3.78 -10.20 -11.16
CA LEU A 228 2.39 -9.76 -11.02
C LEU A 228 2.27 -8.23 -11.08
N LEU A 229 3.16 -7.50 -10.39
CA LEU A 229 3.18 -6.04 -10.41
C LEU A 229 3.48 -5.48 -11.80
N VAL A 230 4.46 -6.04 -12.51
CA VAL A 230 4.79 -5.60 -13.88
C VAL A 230 3.60 -5.84 -14.81
N VAL A 231 2.99 -7.02 -14.77
CA VAL A 231 1.84 -7.36 -15.62
C VAL A 231 0.64 -6.47 -15.27
N SER A 232 0.26 -6.36 -14.01
CA SER A 232 -0.90 -5.54 -13.62
C SER A 232 -0.68 -4.06 -13.92
N GLY A 233 0.53 -3.53 -13.67
CA GLY A 233 0.87 -2.14 -13.95
C GLY A 233 0.87 -1.81 -15.46
N THR A 234 1.42 -2.69 -16.28
CA THR A 234 1.43 -2.49 -17.76
C THR A 234 0.03 -2.57 -18.35
N VAL A 235 -0.78 -3.52 -17.92
CA VAL A 235 -2.18 -3.65 -18.38
C VAL A 235 -3.00 -2.43 -17.96
N LEU A 236 -2.82 -1.94 -16.72
CA LEU A 236 -3.52 -0.74 -16.25
C LEU A 236 -3.10 0.52 -17.03
N ALA A 237 -1.80 0.68 -17.29
CA ALA A 237 -1.28 1.80 -18.08
C ALA A 237 -1.80 1.74 -19.53
N ALA A 238 -1.81 0.58 -20.16
CA ALA A 238 -2.36 0.40 -21.51
C ALA A 238 -3.85 0.78 -21.57
N ARG A 239 -4.63 0.37 -20.57
CA ARG A 239 -6.05 0.72 -20.47
C ARG A 239 -6.30 2.22 -20.27
N ALA A 240 -5.39 2.92 -19.60
CA ALA A 240 -5.51 4.37 -19.39
C ALA A 240 -5.22 5.17 -20.67
N LEU A 241 -4.53 4.57 -21.64
CA LEU A 241 -4.16 5.18 -22.92
C LEU A 241 -5.20 4.89 -24.05
N GLY A 242 -5.94 3.80 -23.96
CA GLY A 242 -7.01 3.42 -24.89
C GLY A 242 -8.37 3.91 -24.43
#